data_b86656006e5ca49d686ca9c63b49cf18
#
_entry.id   b86656006e5ca49d686ca9c63b49cf18
#
_cell.length_a   1.000
_cell.length_b   1.000
_cell.length_c   1.000
_cell.angle_alpha   90.00
_cell.angle_beta   90.00
_cell.angle_gamma   90.00
#
_symmetry.space_group_name_H-M   'P 1'
#
loop_
_entity.id
_entity.type
_entity.pdbx_description
1 polymer ?
#
loop_
_entity_poly.entity_id
_entity_poly.type
_entity_poly.pdbx_seq_one_letter_code
_entity_poly.pdbx_strand_id
1 'polypeptide(L)'
;MTKSRTSLMLITLSVTLVASLSVGLLQESEATKGQGVSLPVIGSDKVCGDRLCSEPATSSSVHKETRTQSTSQTSECKSNEGTTRTHYIAADEVEWNYAPSGLNQMKGQEFNEDENVFVENTSDRIGSTYIKALYREYTNDTFSELKQRTSEWEHLGTLGPIIHAEVCDTIKVVFKNNSDELDYSVHPHGVFYDKDSEGAEYNDGTVTSNKADGIVAPGQMHTYEWAVPERAGPGPNDPNSIIWMYHSHVDSPMDTNSGLVGPMVVTAKGMADSDGRPIGVDREMISLFTVSDENSSHYLCENLETFTDETCNNEELVGDDDFAESNLMHGINGYVYGNLPGQTVQKGEHVRWYLIGMGTEVDLHTPHWHGNTVLWNGMRVDVMELMPASLKTVDFIPDNIGTWMFHCHVNDHISAGMMSLFKVI
;
A
#
# COMPACT_ATOMS: atom_id res chain seq x y z
N MET A 1 -57.01 -12.56 -4.65
CA MET A 1 -56.66 -12.92 -6.01
C MET A 1 -55.15 -12.91 -6.12
N THR A 2 -54.63 -14.06 -6.13
CA THR A 2 -53.35 -14.60 -6.46
C THR A 2 -52.50 -13.84 -7.48
N LYS A 3 -51.27 -13.53 -7.13
CA LYS A 3 -50.07 -13.47 -8.01
C LYS A 3 -48.88 -13.40 -7.09
N SER A 4 -48.08 -14.21 -7.10
CA SER A 4 -47.17 -15.10 -7.81
C SER A 4 -45.79 -14.89 -7.17
N ARG A 5 -45.43 -15.80 -6.28
CA ARG A 5 -44.04 -16.01 -5.80
C ARG A 5 -43.33 -16.75 -6.93
N THR A 6 -42.34 -16.12 -7.54
CA THR A 6 -41.25 -16.83 -8.26
C THR A 6 -40.16 -15.81 -8.61
N SER A 7 -39.14 -15.76 -7.78
CA SER A 7 -37.75 -15.43 -8.11
C SER A 7 -36.97 -15.31 -6.81
N LEU A 8 -36.69 -16.45 -6.21
CA LEU A 8 -35.70 -16.56 -5.18
C LEU A 8 -35.16 -18.00 -5.25
N MET A 9 -34.26 -18.24 -6.20
CA MET A 9 -33.53 -19.50 -6.25
C MET A 9 -32.52 -19.47 -7.42
N LEU A 10 -31.39 -18.80 -7.25
CA LEU A 10 -30.21 -19.03 -8.12
C LEU A 10 -28.92 -18.36 -7.62
N ILE A 11 -28.69 -18.16 -6.33
CA ILE A 11 -27.39 -17.65 -5.84
C ILE A 11 -26.71 -18.57 -4.82
N THR A 12 -27.34 -19.64 -4.39
CA THR A 12 -26.77 -20.52 -3.34
C THR A 12 -26.02 -21.75 -3.86
N LEU A 13 -25.34 -21.70 -5.00
CA LEU A 13 -24.65 -22.89 -5.54
C LEU A 13 -23.16 -22.68 -5.90
N SER A 14 -22.51 -21.66 -5.42
CA SER A 14 -21.08 -21.44 -5.78
C SER A 14 -20.08 -21.47 -4.62
N VAL A 15 -20.50 -21.50 -3.38
CA VAL A 15 -19.57 -21.42 -2.23
C VAL A 15 -19.29 -22.78 -1.54
N THR A 16 -20.05 -23.84 -1.83
CA THR A 16 -19.91 -25.13 -1.12
C THR A 16 -18.99 -26.16 -1.79
N LEU A 17 -18.13 -25.80 -2.73
CA LEU A 17 -17.27 -26.77 -3.43
C LEU A 17 -15.75 -26.62 -3.17
N VAL A 18 -15.30 -25.80 -2.25
CA VAL A 18 -13.86 -25.66 -1.94
C VAL A 18 -13.45 -26.26 -0.59
N ALA A 19 -14.39 -26.55 0.31
CA ALA A 19 -14.07 -27.02 1.65
C ALA A 19 -14.06 -28.56 1.87
N SER A 20 -14.18 -29.40 0.84
CA SER A 20 -14.29 -30.86 1.04
C SER A 20 -13.23 -31.73 0.33
N LEU A 21 -12.02 -31.23 0.07
CA LEU A 21 -10.97 -31.99 -0.65
C LEU A 21 -9.64 -32.12 0.13
N SER A 22 -9.66 -32.21 1.45
CA SER A 22 -8.44 -32.47 2.21
C SER A 22 -8.58 -33.44 3.39
N VAL A 23 -9.34 -34.52 3.27
CA VAL A 23 -9.15 -35.69 4.16
C VAL A 23 -9.48 -36.98 3.38
N GLY A 24 -8.46 -37.74 3.08
CA GLY A 24 -8.59 -39.14 2.72
C GLY A 24 -7.90 -39.55 1.41
N LEU A 25 -6.72 -40.14 1.55
CA LEU A 25 -6.33 -41.39 0.87
C LEU A 25 -4.82 -41.64 1.05
N LEU A 26 -4.51 -42.25 2.18
CA LEU A 26 -3.36 -43.16 2.26
C LEU A 26 -3.90 -44.56 1.93
N GLN A 27 -3.60 -45.07 0.76
CA GLN A 27 -3.55 -46.49 0.49
C GLN A 27 -2.54 -46.76 -0.61
N GLU A 28 -1.56 -47.59 -0.27
CA GLU A 28 -0.54 -48.15 -1.11
C GLU A 28 -1.11 -49.00 -2.26
N SER A 29 -0.54 -48.91 -3.45
CA SER A 29 -0.52 -50.03 -4.39
C SER A 29 0.68 -49.93 -5.33
N GLU A 30 1.24 -51.07 -5.55
CA GLU A 30 2.49 -51.47 -6.21
C GLU A 30 2.69 -51.01 -7.66
N ALA A 31 3.95 -51.06 -8.01
CA ALA A 31 4.66 -50.80 -9.24
C ALA A 31 4.04 -51.32 -10.54
N THR A 32 4.08 -50.47 -11.60
CA THR A 32 4.32 -50.94 -12.96
C THR A 32 5.29 -49.98 -13.67
N LYS A 33 6.32 -50.60 -14.26
CA LYS A 33 7.39 -49.99 -15.08
C LYS A 33 6.82 -49.46 -16.40
N GLY A 34 7.22 -48.27 -16.80
CA GLY A 34 6.93 -47.73 -18.14
C GLY A 34 7.71 -46.48 -18.49
N GLN A 35 8.80 -46.65 -19.16
CA GLN A 35 9.51 -45.80 -20.12
C GLN A 35 9.67 -44.30 -19.85
N GLY A 36 10.92 -43.92 -19.61
CA GLY A 36 11.38 -42.56 -19.43
C GLY A 36 11.40 -41.73 -20.72
N VAL A 37 11.05 -40.46 -20.56
CA VAL A 37 11.42 -39.38 -21.48
C VAL A 37 12.52 -38.60 -20.79
N SER A 38 13.71 -38.60 -21.38
CA SER A 38 14.90 -37.91 -20.90
C SER A 38 14.84 -36.43 -21.31
N LEU A 39 14.90 -35.55 -20.34
CA LEU A 39 15.26 -34.13 -20.54
C LEU A 39 16.79 -33.99 -20.50
N PRO A 40 17.40 -33.11 -21.29
CA PRO A 40 18.86 -33.00 -21.35
C PRO A 40 19.41 -32.32 -20.09
N VAL A 41 20.33 -33.01 -19.42
CA VAL A 41 21.15 -32.47 -18.34
C VAL A 41 22.32 -31.72 -18.97
N ILE A 42 22.48 -30.44 -18.63
CA ILE A 42 23.65 -29.63 -18.98
C ILE A 42 24.78 -29.99 -18.00
N GLY A 43 25.83 -30.57 -18.56
CA GLY A 43 27.22 -30.56 -18.17
C GLY A 43 27.60 -30.78 -16.71
N SER A 44 27.98 -32.01 -16.37
CA SER A 44 28.88 -32.28 -15.24
C SER A 44 30.32 -32.35 -15.75
N ASP A 45 31.22 -31.61 -15.12
CA ASP A 45 32.65 -31.61 -15.37
C ASP A 45 33.27 -33.04 -15.22
N LYS A 46 33.99 -33.45 -16.22
CA LYS A 46 34.80 -34.68 -16.16
C LYS A 46 36.11 -34.40 -15.43
N VAL A 47 36.28 -35.04 -14.29
CA VAL A 47 37.61 -35.19 -13.66
C VAL A 47 38.43 -36.15 -14.48
N CYS A 48 39.53 -35.69 -15.08
CA CYS A 48 40.57 -36.53 -15.66
C CYS A 48 41.71 -36.64 -14.66
N GLY A 49 42.05 -37.89 -14.33
CA GLY A 49 43.20 -38.20 -13.50
C GLY A 49 44.55 -37.96 -14.23
N ASP A 50 45.59 -37.86 -13.42
CA ASP A 50 46.98 -37.60 -13.72
C ASP A 50 47.49 -38.07 -15.09
N ARG A 51 47.79 -37.13 -15.99
CA ARG A 51 48.94 -37.11 -16.93
C ARG A 51 49.00 -35.80 -17.73
N LEU A 52 50.17 -35.21 -17.73
CA LEU A 52 50.55 -34.08 -18.59
C LEU A 52 50.28 -34.37 -20.07
N CYS A 53 49.59 -33.47 -20.77
CA CYS A 53 49.61 -33.39 -22.23
C CYS A 53 50.13 -32.03 -22.64
N SER A 54 51.24 -32.06 -23.36
CA SER A 54 51.98 -30.95 -23.97
C SER A 54 51.22 -30.33 -25.15
N GLU A 55 51.40 -29.02 -25.32
CA GLU A 55 50.93 -28.19 -26.43
C GLU A 55 51.43 -28.60 -27.82
N PRO A 56 50.77 -28.06 -28.89
CA PRO A 56 51.44 -26.98 -29.61
C PRO A 56 50.55 -25.77 -29.95
N ALA A 57 51.22 -24.63 -29.94
CA ALA A 57 50.74 -23.32 -30.24
C ALA A 57 50.29 -23.12 -31.67
N THR A 58 49.15 -22.44 -31.91
CA THR A 58 48.95 -21.63 -33.08
C THR A 58 48.25 -20.32 -32.67
N SER A 59 48.91 -19.20 -32.99
CA SER A 59 48.50 -17.84 -32.77
C SER A 59 47.26 -17.47 -33.57
N SER A 60 46.22 -16.98 -32.91
CA SER A 60 45.28 -16.08 -33.52
C SER A 60 44.94 -14.96 -32.50
N SER A 61 45.24 -13.74 -32.92
CA SER A 61 44.99 -12.53 -32.18
C SER A 61 43.52 -12.35 -31.91
N VAL A 62 43.10 -12.57 -30.65
CA VAL A 62 41.80 -12.17 -30.16
C VAL A 62 41.97 -10.78 -29.54
N HIS A 63 41.35 -9.78 -30.15
CA HIS A 63 41.17 -8.46 -29.55
C HIS A 63 40.46 -8.62 -28.23
N LYS A 64 41.23 -8.40 -27.16
CA LYS A 64 40.72 -8.28 -25.80
C LYS A 64 40.06 -6.91 -25.69
N GLU A 65 38.75 -6.83 -25.97
CA GLU A 65 37.97 -5.68 -25.54
C GLU A 65 38.04 -5.63 -24.01
N THR A 66 38.80 -4.67 -23.54
CA THR A 66 38.83 -4.29 -22.14
C THR A 66 37.47 -3.62 -21.84
N ARG A 67 36.52 -4.43 -21.37
CA ARG A 67 35.30 -3.90 -20.76
C ARG A 67 35.76 -3.12 -19.53
N THR A 68 35.89 -1.83 -19.68
CA THR A 68 36.05 -0.91 -18.57
C THR A 68 34.78 -1.07 -17.73
N GLN A 69 34.87 -1.82 -16.64
CA GLN A 69 33.90 -1.72 -15.57
C GLN A 69 34.02 -0.27 -15.07
N SER A 70 33.05 0.55 -15.45
CA SER A 70 32.74 1.76 -14.74
C SER A 70 32.36 1.31 -13.33
N THR A 71 33.29 1.37 -12.41
CA THR A 71 32.97 1.42 -11.00
C THR A 71 32.22 2.73 -10.82
N SER A 72 30.88 2.68 -10.81
CA SER A 72 30.11 3.75 -10.21
C SER A 72 30.61 3.81 -8.76
N GLN A 73 31.38 4.85 -8.44
CA GLN A 73 31.62 5.21 -7.06
C GLN A 73 30.25 5.55 -6.49
N THR A 74 29.67 4.63 -5.72
CA THR A 74 28.58 4.94 -4.81
C THR A 74 29.15 6.01 -3.90
N SER A 75 28.66 7.24 -4.03
CA SER A 75 29.09 8.33 -3.17
C SER A 75 28.41 8.10 -1.84
N GLU A 76 29.10 7.44 -0.91
CA GLU A 76 28.64 7.31 0.46
C GLU A 76 28.28 8.70 1.01
N CYS A 77 27.13 8.81 1.70
CA CYS A 77 26.75 10.03 2.39
C CYS A 77 27.83 10.39 3.40
N LYS A 78 28.37 11.60 3.32
CA LYS A 78 29.34 12.09 4.31
C LYS A 78 28.61 12.48 5.59
N SER A 79 29.28 12.34 6.73
CA SER A 79 28.74 12.87 7.99
C SER A 79 28.46 14.38 7.84
N ASN A 80 27.23 14.82 8.16
CA ASN A 80 26.70 16.17 7.99
C ASN A 80 26.37 16.58 6.53
N GLU A 81 26.21 15.65 5.62
CA GLU A 81 25.62 15.87 4.31
C GLU A 81 24.10 15.63 4.39
N GLY A 82 23.31 16.45 3.67
CA GLY A 82 21.84 16.37 3.67
C GLY A 82 21.17 17.29 4.69
N THR A 83 19.87 17.30 4.65
CA THR A 83 18.98 18.13 5.47
C THR A 83 18.27 17.28 6.50
N THR A 84 18.05 17.80 7.72
CA THR A 84 17.11 17.19 8.66
C THR A 84 15.72 17.71 8.36
N ARG A 85 14.81 16.81 7.97
CA ARG A 85 13.39 17.10 7.68
C ARG A 85 12.54 16.68 8.86
N THR A 86 11.94 17.65 9.53
CA THR A 86 11.16 17.40 10.74
C THR A 86 9.67 17.44 10.43
N HIS A 87 8.95 16.39 10.85
CA HIS A 87 7.51 16.25 10.75
C HIS A 87 6.91 16.08 12.14
N TYR A 88 5.80 16.75 12.39
CA TYR A 88 5.03 16.63 13.63
C TYR A 88 3.76 15.87 13.30
N ILE A 89 3.72 14.59 13.59
CA ILE A 89 2.65 13.67 13.20
C ILE A 89 1.95 13.16 14.45
N ALA A 90 0.61 13.21 14.45
CA ALA A 90 -0.14 12.53 15.50
C ALA A 90 -1.06 11.45 14.91
N ALA A 91 -1.34 10.41 15.70
CA ALA A 91 -2.47 9.52 15.47
C ALA A 91 -3.70 10.15 16.12
N ASP A 92 -4.63 10.63 15.30
CA ASP A 92 -5.87 11.27 15.74
C ASP A 92 -7.06 10.36 15.42
N GLU A 93 -7.99 10.23 16.37
CA GLU A 93 -9.28 9.61 16.14
C GLU A 93 -10.21 10.58 15.40
N VAL A 94 -10.82 10.10 14.31
CA VAL A 94 -11.66 10.92 13.43
C VAL A 94 -12.84 10.12 12.89
N GLU A 95 -13.96 10.78 12.64
CA GLU A 95 -15.00 10.23 11.78
C GLU A 95 -14.55 10.31 10.32
N TRP A 96 -14.58 9.18 9.62
CA TRP A 96 -14.26 9.08 8.21
C TRP A 96 -15.45 8.57 7.41
N ASN A 97 -15.83 9.27 6.34
CA ASN A 97 -16.88 8.83 5.45
C ASN A 97 -16.29 8.40 4.10
N TYR A 98 -16.41 7.13 3.75
CA TYR A 98 -15.93 6.54 2.51
C TYR A 98 -16.67 7.03 1.26
N ALA A 99 -17.90 7.51 1.40
CA ALA A 99 -18.76 7.99 0.31
C ALA A 99 -19.43 9.34 0.65
N PRO A 100 -18.65 10.43 0.90
CA PRO A 100 -19.16 11.67 1.50
C PRO A 100 -20.17 12.43 0.64
N SER A 101 -20.28 12.16 -0.65
CA SER A 101 -21.31 12.79 -1.50
C SER A 101 -22.70 12.16 -1.33
N GLY A 102 -22.80 10.96 -0.72
CA GLY A 102 -24.02 10.18 -0.65
C GLY A 102 -24.49 9.62 -2.00
N LEU A 103 -23.63 9.64 -3.03
CA LEU A 103 -23.92 9.19 -4.39
C LEU A 103 -22.82 8.30 -4.95
N ASN A 104 -23.18 7.41 -5.86
CA ASN A 104 -22.23 6.77 -6.75
C ASN A 104 -21.77 7.79 -7.81
N GLN A 105 -20.60 8.39 -7.62
CA GLN A 105 -20.05 9.42 -8.50
C GLN A 105 -19.62 8.86 -9.87
N MET A 106 -19.38 7.54 -9.97
CA MET A 106 -19.11 6.89 -11.26
C MET A 106 -20.32 6.88 -12.18
N LYS A 107 -21.52 6.81 -11.60
CA LYS A 107 -22.80 6.78 -12.32
C LYS A 107 -23.55 8.12 -12.25
N GLY A 108 -23.17 9.01 -11.31
CA GLY A 108 -23.84 10.27 -11.05
C GLY A 108 -25.26 10.10 -10.53
N GLN A 109 -25.53 9.06 -9.73
CA GLN A 109 -26.85 8.69 -9.23
C GLN A 109 -26.77 8.08 -7.82
N GLU A 110 -27.94 7.87 -7.20
CA GLU A 110 -28.07 7.18 -5.91
C GLU A 110 -27.50 5.75 -6.01
N PHE A 111 -27.07 5.20 -4.87
CA PHE A 111 -26.59 3.82 -4.76
C PHE A 111 -27.77 2.84 -5.00
N ASN A 112 -27.48 1.73 -5.67
CA ASN A 112 -28.42 0.63 -5.85
C ASN A 112 -28.38 -0.36 -4.67
N GLU A 113 -29.20 -1.42 -4.72
CA GLU A 113 -29.31 -2.42 -3.63
C GLU A 113 -27.97 -3.12 -3.34
N ASP A 114 -27.17 -3.45 -4.37
CA ASP A 114 -25.87 -4.11 -4.19
C ASP A 114 -24.81 -3.15 -3.59
N GLU A 115 -24.80 -1.90 -4.01
CA GLU A 115 -23.89 -0.86 -3.50
C GLU A 115 -24.26 -0.46 -2.08
N ASN A 116 -25.56 -0.46 -1.73
CA ASN A 116 -26.06 -0.16 -0.39
C ASN A 116 -25.63 -1.19 0.66
N VAL A 117 -25.19 -2.39 0.27
CA VAL A 117 -24.56 -3.33 1.20
C VAL A 117 -23.43 -2.66 1.98
N PHE A 118 -22.62 -1.83 1.31
CA PHE A 118 -21.42 -1.18 1.89
C PHE A 118 -21.67 0.23 2.43
N VAL A 119 -22.68 0.96 1.94
CA VAL A 119 -22.78 2.40 2.22
C VAL A 119 -24.03 2.82 2.98
N GLU A 120 -25.08 1.98 3.01
CA GLU A 120 -26.33 2.31 3.69
C GLU A 120 -26.22 2.03 5.20
N ASN A 121 -26.45 3.07 6.01
CA ASN A 121 -26.57 2.90 7.46
C ASN A 121 -27.99 2.42 7.80
N THR A 122 -28.09 1.36 8.60
CA THR A 122 -29.33 0.79 9.10
C THR A 122 -29.25 0.52 10.61
N SER A 123 -30.27 -0.09 11.20
CA SER A 123 -30.24 -0.47 12.63
C SER A 123 -29.17 -1.51 12.95
N ASP A 124 -28.70 -2.27 11.96
CA ASP A 124 -27.76 -3.40 12.05
C ASP A 124 -26.60 -3.36 11.05
N ARG A 125 -26.40 -2.21 10.37
CA ARG A 125 -25.26 -1.96 9.46
C ARG A 125 -24.68 -0.58 9.70
N ILE A 126 -23.37 -0.50 9.79
CA ILE A 126 -22.63 0.75 10.05
C ILE A 126 -22.72 1.70 8.83
N GLY A 127 -22.64 1.16 7.62
CA GLY A 127 -22.68 1.95 6.38
C GLY A 127 -21.34 2.58 6.04
N SER A 128 -21.33 3.80 5.47
CA SER A 128 -20.12 4.40 4.92
C SER A 128 -19.28 5.24 5.91
N THR A 129 -19.73 5.43 7.16
CA THR A 129 -19.03 6.30 8.12
C THR A 129 -18.50 5.51 9.31
N TYR A 130 -17.21 5.68 9.61
CA TYR A 130 -16.50 4.95 10.64
C TYR A 130 -15.63 5.90 11.47
N ILE A 131 -15.48 5.61 12.76
CA ILE A 131 -14.40 6.16 13.59
C ILE A 131 -13.13 5.42 13.22
N LYS A 132 -12.05 6.17 12.96
CA LYS A 132 -10.74 5.65 12.53
C LYS A 132 -9.63 6.42 13.22
N ALA A 133 -8.45 5.81 13.31
CA ALA A 133 -7.22 6.51 13.66
C ALA A 133 -6.45 6.88 12.38
N LEU A 134 -6.16 8.16 12.18
CA LEU A 134 -5.39 8.63 11.03
C LEU A 134 -4.14 9.40 11.47
N TYR A 135 -3.04 9.21 10.76
CA TYR A 135 -1.89 10.10 10.91
C TYR A 135 -2.21 11.48 10.35
N ARG A 136 -2.05 12.50 11.17
CA ARG A 136 -2.27 13.91 10.80
C ARG A 136 -1.06 14.76 11.13
N GLU A 137 -0.71 15.72 10.25
CA GLU A 137 0.44 16.59 10.44
C GLU A 137 0.04 17.89 11.15
N TYR A 138 0.89 18.30 12.08
CA TYR A 138 0.74 19.53 12.85
C TYR A 138 1.85 20.52 12.49
N THR A 139 1.64 21.79 12.81
CA THR A 139 2.57 22.88 12.46
C THR A 139 3.84 22.87 13.34
N ASN A 140 3.78 22.30 14.55
CA ASN A 140 4.90 22.23 15.50
C ASN A 140 4.65 21.19 16.61
N ASP A 141 5.61 21.06 17.52
CA ASP A 141 5.64 20.12 18.63
C ASP A 141 4.63 20.38 19.75
N THR A 142 3.87 21.47 19.69
CA THR A 142 2.75 21.69 20.63
C THR A 142 1.49 20.90 20.25
N PHE A 143 1.40 20.42 19.00
CA PHE A 143 0.24 19.71 18.45
C PHE A 143 -1.08 20.46 18.67
N SER A 144 -1.03 21.80 18.63
CA SER A 144 -2.20 22.66 18.85
C SER A 144 -2.85 23.14 17.56
N GLU A 145 -2.13 23.11 16.43
CA GLU A 145 -2.61 23.60 15.15
C GLU A 145 -2.31 22.57 14.06
N LEU A 146 -3.39 22.01 13.48
CA LEU A 146 -3.32 21.05 12.39
C LEU A 146 -2.82 21.74 11.12
N LYS A 147 -1.83 21.15 10.45
CA LYS A 147 -1.35 21.58 9.14
C LYS A 147 -2.39 21.20 8.08
N GLN A 148 -3.02 22.20 7.48
CA GLN A 148 -4.05 21.96 6.47
C GLN A 148 -3.45 21.39 5.18
N ARG A 149 -4.09 20.36 4.64
CA ARG A 149 -3.76 19.85 3.29
C ARG A 149 -4.16 20.90 2.25
N THR A 150 -3.27 21.11 1.29
CA THR A 150 -3.58 21.91 0.10
C THR A 150 -4.45 21.11 -0.87
N SER A 151 -5.09 21.79 -1.82
CA SER A 151 -5.90 21.12 -2.85
C SER A 151 -5.11 20.11 -3.70
N GLU A 152 -3.80 20.27 -3.79
CA GLU A 152 -2.90 19.31 -4.44
C GLU A 152 -2.95 17.93 -3.77
N TRP A 153 -3.12 17.91 -2.43
CA TRP A 153 -3.04 16.70 -1.60
C TRP A 153 -4.39 16.22 -1.06
N GLU A 154 -5.51 16.80 -1.50
CA GLU A 154 -6.84 16.32 -1.11
C GLU A 154 -7.07 14.86 -1.46
N HIS A 155 -6.45 14.39 -2.54
CA HIS A 155 -6.54 13.00 -2.99
C HIS A 155 -5.89 11.98 -2.04
N LEU A 156 -5.13 12.39 -1.04
CA LEU A 156 -4.53 11.46 -0.07
C LEU A 156 -5.58 10.74 0.80
N GLY A 157 -6.76 11.32 0.99
CA GLY A 157 -7.82 10.69 1.76
C GLY A 157 -7.39 10.28 3.18
N THR A 158 -7.50 8.99 3.51
CA THR A 158 -7.08 8.42 4.79
C THR A 158 -5.57 8.36 4.99
N LEU A 159 -4.78 8.44 3.92
CA LEU A 159 -3.33 8.41 4.04
C LEU A 159 -2.80 9.53 4.94
N GLY A 160 -1.83 9.22 5.75
CA GLY A 160 -1.04 10.18 6.51
C GLY A 160 -0.35 11.24 5.63
N PRO A 161 0.34 12.22 6.24
CA PRO A 161 1.11 13.21 5.51
C PRO A 161 2.23 12.56 4.69
N ILE A 162 2.55 13.16 3.52
CA ILE A 162 3.68 12.71 2.72
C ILE A 162 4.97 13.16 3.38
N ILE A 163 5.87 12.21 3.62
CA ILE A 163 7.24 12.49 4.03
C ILE A 163 8.12 12.48 2.78
N HIS A 164 8.60 13.65 2.34
CA HIS A 164 9.57 13.75 1.27
C HIS A 164 10.99 13.83 1.83
N ALA A 165 11.92 13.09 1.24
CA ALA A 165 13.34 13.17 1.59
C ALA A 165 14.23 12.95 0.37
N GLU A 166 15.43 13.48 0.41
CA GLU A 166 16.50 13.20 -0.54
C GLU A 166 17.50 12.22 0.07
N VAL A 167 18.13 11.43 -0.76
CA VAL A 167 19.26 10.60 -0.35
C VAL A 167 20.32 11.45 0.37
N CYS A 168 20.76 11.04 1.52
CA CYS A 168 21.60 11.66 2.54
C CYS A 168 20.87 12.56 3.56
N ASP A 169 19.57 12.76 3.44
CA ASP A 169 18.79 13.45 4.45
C ASP A 169 18.62 12.60 5.73
N THR A 170 18.20 13.26 6.79
CA THR A 170 17.67 12.64 8.02
C THR A 170 16.21 13.02 8.15
N ILE A 171 15.34 12.05 8.27
CA ILE A 171 13.94 12.26 8.57
C ILE A 171 13.77 12.20 10.09
N LYS A 172 13.10 13.21 10.64
CA LYS A 172 12.77 13.27 12.07
C LYS A 172 11.26 13.36 12.22
N VAL A 173 10.66 12.32 12.79
CA VAL A 173 9.22 12.29 13.09
C VAL A 173 9.02 12.47 14.59
N VAL A 174 8.50 13.63 14.98
CA VAL A 174 8.00 13.85 16.33
C VAL A 174 6.56 13.34 16.33
N PHE A 175 6.38 12.17 16.90
CA PHE A 175 5.09 11.49 16.93
C PHE A 175 4.38 11.73 18.27
N LYS A 176 3.07 11.94 18.21
CA LYS A 176 2.20 12.00 19.37
C LYS A 176 1.02 11.05 19.19
N ASN A 177 0.76 10.23 20.17
CA ASN A 177 -0.45 9.42 20.21
C ASN A 177 -1.57 10.25 20.86
N ASN A 178 -2.56 10.64 20.07
CA ASN A 178 -3.74 11.38 20.53
C ASN A 178 -4.97 10.47 20.67
N SER A 179 -4.85 9.14 20.56
CA SER A 179 -5.96 8.23 20.85
C SER A 179 -6.34 8.29 22.32
N ASP A 180 -7.57 7.91 22.63
CA ASP A 180 -8.07 7.90 23.99
C ASP A 180 -7.55 6.70 24.80
N GLU A 181 -7.45 5.51 24.18
CA GLU A 181 -7.16 4.25 24.89
C GLU A 181 -6.13 3.34 24.23
N LEU A 182 -5.77 3.54 22.95
CA LEU A 182 -4.99 2.63 22.15
C LEU A 182 -3.52 3.03 22.05
N ASP A 183 -2.63 2.05 22.12
CA ASP A 183 -1.21 2.24 21.89
C ASP A 183 -0.93 2.23 20.38
N TYR A 184 -0.05 3.14 19.90
CA TYR A 184 0.36 3.22 18.51
C TYR A 184 1.85 3.48 18.36
N SER A 185 2.37 3.29 17.15
CA SER A 185 3.78 3.58 16.81
C SER A 185 3.90 4.17 15.41
N VAL A 186 5.13 4.39 14.94
CA VAL A 186 5.43 4.72 13.53
C VAL A 186 6.63 3.90 13.07
N HIS A 187 6.35 2.89 12.24
CA HIS A 187 7.35 2.03 11.63
C HIS A 187 7.55 2.40 10.15
N PRO A 188 8.76 2.77 9.70
CA PRO A 188 9.04 3.15 8.34
C PRO A 188 9.55 1.96 7.51
N HIS A 189 9.20 1.95 6.23
CA HIS A 189 9.82 1.08 5.24
C HIS A 189 10.97 1.80 4.50
N GLY A 190 11.99 1.06 4.07
CA GLY A 190 13.01 1.48 3.12
C GLY A 190 14.14 2.36 3.67
N VAL A 191 13.92 3.13 4.73
CA VAL A 191 14.92 3.96 5.40
C VAL A 191 15.67 3.20 6.49
N PHE A 192 16.66 3.83 7.13
CA PHE A 192 17.52 3.18 8.13
C PHE A 192 17.43 3.86 9.47
N TYR A 193 17.39 3.08 10.53
CA TYR A 193 17.17 3.52 11.89
C TYR A 193 17.94 2.66 12.90
N ASP A 194 18.20 3.24 14.06
CA ASP A 194 18.64 2.52 15.26
C ASP A 194 17.42 1.89 15.97
N LYS A 195 17.66 1.00 16.92
CA LYS A 195 16.61 0.21 17.60
C LYS A 195 15.64 1.02 18.47
N ASP A 196 15.89 2.28 18.69
CA ASP A 196 15.01 3.22 19.38
C ASP A 196 14.15 4.06 18.41
N SER A 197 14.23 3.76 17.12
CA SER A 197 13.53 4.46 16.04
C SER A 197 12.93 3.49 15.00
N GLU A 198 12.77 2.21 15.35
CA GLU A 198 12.17 1.17 14.51
C GLU A 198 10.65 1.22 14.52
N GLY A 199 10.04 1.58 15.65
CA GLY A 199 8.59 1.63 15.81
C GLY A 199 7.91 0.26 15.88
N ALA A 200 8.64 -0.80 16.23
CA ALA A 200 8.15 -2.17 16.30
C ALA A 200 8.75 -2.92 17.50
N GLU A 201 7.92 -3.64 18.26
CA GLU A 201 8.38 -4.44 19.39
C GLU A 201 8.35 -5.94 19.07
N TYR A 202 9.49 -6.61 19.23
CA TYR A 202 9.63 -8.06 19.12
C TYR A 202 10.86 -8.55 19.90
N ASN A 203 11.07 -9.88 19.94
CA ASN A 203 12.19 -10.47 20.70
C ASN A 203 13.50 -10.43 19.90
N ASP A 204 14.15 -9.27 19.88
CA ASP A 204 15.41 -8.99 19.15
C ASP A 204 16.65 -8.87 20.06
N GLY A 205 16.46 -9.08 21.38
CA GLY A 205 17.52 -8.91 22.39
C GLY A 205 17.79 -7.46 22.81
N THR A 206 17.04 -6.49 22.28
CA THR A 206 17.16 -5.08 22.66
C THR A 206 16.75 -4.87 24.13
N VAL A 207 17.48 -4.02 24.84
CA VAL A 207 17.16 -3.68 26.23
C VAL A 207 15.92 -2.80 26.32
N THR A 208 15.15 -2.93 27.40
CA THR A 208 13.86 -2.25 27.59
C THR A 208 13.94 -0.73 27.43
N SER A 209 15.08 -0.07 27.73
CA SER A 209 15.23 1.37 27.56
C SER A 209 15.22 1.85 26.10
N ASN A 210 15.41 0.92 25.14
CA ASN A 210 15.45 1.23 23.70
C ASN A 210 14.23 0.62 22.98
N LYS A 211 13.15 0.37 23.70
CA LYS A 211 11.88 -0.18 23.17
C LYS A 211 10.69 0.77 23.33
N ALA A 212 10.95 2.00 23.76
CA ALA A 212 9.89 3.00 23.96
C ALA A 212 9.30 3.52 22.63
N ASP A 213 9.95 3.23 21.52
CA ASP A 213 9.53 3.55 20.17
C ASP A 213 8.43 2.62 19.63
N GLY A 214 8.47 1.36 20.06
CA GLY A 214 7.53 0.33 19.59
C GLY A 214 6.11 0.46 20.15
N ILE A 215 5.94 1.14 21.31
CA ILE A 215 4.65 1.32 21.98
C ILE A 215 4.60 2.75 22.56
N VAL A 216 3.86 3.64 21.89
CA VAL A 216 3.60 5.00 22.36
C VAL A 216 2.18 5.05 22.92
N ALA A 217 2.07 5.14 24.25
CA ALA A 217 0.78 5.12 24.94
C ALA A 217 -0.05 6.40 24.68
N PRO A 218 -1.36 6.38 24.92
CA PRO A 218 -2.25 7.55 24.80
C PRO A 218 -1.69 8.80 25.48
N GLY A 219 -1.70 9.90 24.74
CA GLY A 219 -1.17 11.19 25.19
C GLY A 219 0.36 11.31 25.25
N GLN A 220 1.11 10.23 25.00
CA GLN A 220 2.56 10.23 25.01
C GLN A 220 3.15 10.61 23.64
N MET A 221 4.44 10.90 23.64
CA MET A 221 5.21 11.29 22.46
C MET A 221 6.49 10.46 22.35
N HIS A 222 6.89 10.16 21.10
CA HIS A 222 8.19 9.61 20.77
C HIS A 222 8.80 10.36 19.58
N THR A 223 10.12 10.41 19.50
CA THR A 223 10.81 11.01 18.35
C THR A 223 11.63 9.95 17.63
N TYR A 224 11.24 9.68 16.39
CA TYR A 224 11.97 8.78 15.49
C TYR A 224 12.94 9.56 14.63
N GLU A 225 14.15 9.02 14.44
CA GLU A 225 15.16 9.57 13.53
C GLU A 225 15.59 8.49 12.54
N TRP A 226 15.34 8.75 11.24
CA TRP A 226 15.63 7.82 10.17
C TRP A 226 16.64 8.41 9.20
N ALA A 227 17.72 7.67 8.95
CA ALA A 227 18.69 8.03 7.92
C ALA A 227 18.22 7.58 6.55
N VAL A 228 18.54 8.37 5.52
CA VAL A 228 18.21 8.10 4.12
C VAL A 228 19.51 7.81 3.33
N PRO A 229 20.20 6.66 3.52
CA PRO A 229 21.38 6.33 2.75
C PRO A 229 21.05 6.05 1.28
N GLU A 230 22.06 5.96 0.41
CA GLU A 230 21.87 5.74 -1.02
C GLU A 230 20.98 4.51 -1.35
N ARG A 231 21.08 3.45 -0.55
CA ARG A 231 20.26 2.24 -0.70
C ARG A 231 18.80 2.39 -0.25
N ALA A 232 18.43 3.52 0.35
CA ALA A 232 17.03 3.89 0.62
C ALA A 232 16.38 4.62 -0.56
N GLY A 233 17.20 5.14 -1.46
CA GLY A 233 16.77 5.85 -2.66
C GLY A 233 16.63 4.95 -3.89
N PRO A 234 16.34 5.57 -5.04
CA PRO A 234 16.14 4.87 -6.30
C PRO A 234 17.34 4.02 -6.74
N GLY A 235 17.07 2.81 -7.21
CA GLY A 235 18.04 1.94 -7.86
C GLY A 235 18.27 2.31 -9.34
N PRO A 236 19.14 1.57 -10.05
CA PRO A 236 19.56 1.94 -11.41
C PRO A 236 18.45 1.94 -12.47
N ASN A 237 17.34 1.22 -12.22
CA ASN A 237 16.21 1.13 -13.15
C ASN A 237 14.99 1.92 -12.69
N ASP A 238 15.05 2.50 -11.48
CA ASP A 238 13.98 3.33 -10.95
C ASP A 238 14.04 4.75 -11.55
N PRO A 239 12.94 5.49 -11.55
CA PRO A 239 12.98 6.93 -11.80
C PRO A 239 13.74 7.65 -10.67
N ASN A 240 13.90 8.98 -10.75
CA ASN A 240 14.67 9.75 -9.78
C ASN A 240 14.02 9.88 -8.37
N SER A 241 12.85 9.29 -8.14
CA SER A 241 12.23 9.12 -6.82
C SER A 241 11.42 7.84 -6.77
N ILE A 242 11.30 7.25 -5.58
CA ILE A 242 10.52 6.04 -5.31
C ILE A 242 9.67 6.24 -4.06
N ILE A 243 8.62 5.40 -3.95
CA ILE A 243 7.73 5.40 -2.80
C ILE A 243 8.12 4.33 -1.80
N TRP A 244 8.07 4.71 -0.53
CA TRP A 244 7.99 3.86 0.66
C TRP A 244 6.72 4.18 1.42
N MET A 245 6.47 3.48 2.52
CA MET A 245 5.36 3.76 3.42
C MET A 245 5.83 3.77 4.88
N TYR A 246 5.03 4.32 5.76
CA TYR A 246 5.13 4.15 7.20
C TYR A 246 3.76 3.77 7.76
N HIS A 247 3.73 2.99 8.82
CA HIS A 247 2.47 2.54 9.45
C HIS A 247 2.68 2.25 10.93
N SER A 248 1.61 2.12 11.70
CA SER A 248 1.69 1.64 13.07
C SER A 248 1.95 0.13 13.11
N HIS A 249 2.74 -0.31 14.09
CA HIS A 249 3.20 -1.70 14.20
C HIS A 249 3.04 -2.29 15.61
N VAL A 250 2.14 -1.74 16.42
CA VAL A 250 1.79 -2.30 17.74
C VAL A 250 0.97 -3.56 17.56
N ASP A 251 -0.15 -3.44 16.83
CA ASP A 251 -0.92 -4.54 16.26
C ASP A 251 -1.14 -4.25 14.77
N SER A 252 -0.12 -4.54 13.95
CA SER A 252 -0.05 -4.06 12.58
C SER A 252 -1.31 -4.32 11.74
N PRO A 253 -1.96 -5.50 11.78
CA PRO A 253 -3.20 -5.71 11.05
C PRO A 253 -4.34 -4.79 11.53
N MET A 254 -4.56 -4.70 12.84
CA MET A 254 -5.63 -3.86 13.39
C MET A 254 -5.31 -2.37 13.23
N ASP A 255 -4.06 -1.96 13.42
CA ASP A 255 -3.61 -0.57 13.27
C ASP A 255 -3.80 -0.05 11.86
N THR A 256 -3.43 -0.87 10.84
CA THR A 256 -3.55 -0.49 9.42
C THR A 256 -5.01 -0.47 8.96
N ASN A 257 -5.85 -1.41 9.41
CA ASN A 257 -7.29 -1.38 9.17
C ASN A 257 -7.96 -0.20 9.88
N SER A 258 -7.46 0.20 11.05
CA SER A 258 -7.90 1.44 11.72
C SER A 258 -7.52 2.71 10.94
N GLY A 259 -6.51 2.67 10.04
CA GLY A 259 -6.18 3.75 9.11
C GLY A 259 -4.76 4.33 9.25
N LEU A 260 -3.90 3.76 10.11
CA LEU A 260 -2.57 4.30 10.40
C LEU A 260 -1.52 3.88 9.36
N VAL A 261 -1.64 4.45 8.15
CA VAL A 261 -0.73 4.27 7.01
C VAL A 261 -0.41 5.63 6.40
N GLY A 262 0.84 5.88 6.02
CA GLY A 262 1.27 7.09 5.33
C GLY A 262 2.35 6.85 4.28
N PRO A 263 2.45 7.72 3.26
CA PRO A 263 3.43 7.61 2.19
C PRO A 263 4.74 8.33 2.52
N MET A 264 5.85 7.78 2.05
CA MET A 264 7.17 8.40 2.11
C MET A 264 7.83 8.32 0.73
N VAL A 265 8.28 9.45 0.20
CA VAL A 265 8.93 9.54 -1.11
C VAL A 265 10.40 9.87 -0.91
N VAL A 266 11.27 9.00 -1.43
CA VAL A 266 12.72 9.22 -1.40
C VAL A 266 13.23 9.55 -2.80
N THR A 267 13.84 10.72 -2.92
CA THR A 267 14.41 11.26 -4.16
C THR A 267 15.92 11.00 -4.20
N ALA A 268 16.43 10.68 -5.38
CA ALA A 268 17.86 10.46 -5.62
C ALA A 268 18.67 11.72 -5.28
N LYS A 269 19.90 11.54 -4.81
CA LYS A 269 20.83 12.61 -4.42
C LYS A 269 21.04 13.62 -5.56
N GLY A 270 20.85 14.91 -5.28
CA GLY A 270 20.99 16.03 -6.21
C GLY A 270 19.80 16.17 -7.17
N MET A 271 18.70 15.42 -6.94
CA MET A 271 17.51 15.42 -7.78
C MET A 271 16.25 15.89 -7.04
N ALA A 272 16.39 16.44 -5.83
CA ALA A 272 15.28 17.01 -5.07
C ALA A 272 15.33 18.55 -5.05
N ASP A 273 14.16 19.16 -4.89
CA ASP A 273 14.03 20.58 -4.55
C ASP A 273 14.23 20.80 -3.03
N SER A 274 14.05 22.04 -2.55
CA SER A 274 14.21 22.39 -1.13
C SER A 274 13.29 21.60 -0.19
N ASP A 275 12.15 21.15 -0.69
CA ASP A 275 11.14 20.42 0.07
C ASP A 275 11.32 18.88 -0.02
N GLY A 276 12.35 18.42 -0.75
CA GLY A 276 12.64 17.00 -0.97
C GLY A 276 11.87 16.37 -2.13
N ARG A 277 11.08 17.15 -2.88
CA ARG A 277 10.29 16.68 -3.99
C ARG A 277 11.17 16.46 -5.24
N PRO A 278 10.84 15.49 -6.11
CA PRO A 278 11.66 15.18 -7.27
C PRO A 278 11.64 16.28 -8.32
N ILE A 279 12.81 16.75 -8.73
CA ILE A 279 12.97 17.71 -9.83
C ILE A 279 12.59 17.04 -11.15
N GLY A 280 11.82 17.77 -11.98
CA GLY A 280 11.39 17.30 -13.29
C GLY A 280 10.10 16.48 -13.26
N VAL A 281 9.44 16.41 -12.11
CA VAL A 281 8.08 15.91 -11.94
C VAL A 281 7.17 17.12 -11.69
N ASP A 282 6.16 17.31 -12.53
CA ASP A 282 5.26 18.46 -12.42
C ASP A 282 4.11 18.17 -11.44
N ARG A 283 3.72 16.89 -11.32
CA ARG A 283 2.63 16.45 -10.47
C ARG A 283 2.94 15.08 -9.86
N GLU A 284 2.77 14.98 -8.55
CA GLU A 284 2.80 13.72 -7.82
C GLU A 284 1.37 13.28 -7.46
N MET A 285 1.05 12.01 -7.72
CA MET A 285 -0.20 11.38 -7.35
C MET A 285 0.12 10.14 -6.50
N ILE A 286 -0.64 9.93 -5.43
CA ILE A 286 -0.43 8.78 -4.53
C ILE A 286 -1.76 8.05 -4.38
N SER A 287 -1.74 6.73 -4.56
CA SER A 287 -2.92 5.90 -4.40
C SER A 287 -2.62 4.66 -3.57
N LEU A 288 -3.36 4.52 -2.48
CA LEU A 288 -3.45 3.31 -1.67
C LEU A 288 -4.65 2.51 -2.15
N PHE A 289 -4.40 1.28 -2.57
CA PHE A 289 -5.42 0.27 -2.85
C PHE A 289 -5.49 -0.67 -1.66
N THR A 290 -6.64 -0.76 -1.04
CA THR A 290 -6.87 -1.67 0.10
C THR A 290 -8.36 -1.98 0.23
N VAL A 291 -8.67 -3.19 0.68
CA VAL A 291 -9.94 -3.49 1.31
C VAL A 291 -9.73 -3.19 2.79
N SER A 292 -10.25 -2.05 3.27
CA SER A 292 -10.23 -1.75 4.70
C SER A 292 -11.23 -2.66 5.39
N ASP A 293 -10.75 -3.68 6.07
CA ASP A 293 -11.58 -4.59 6.86
C ASP A 293 -11.91 -3.94 8.21
N GLU A 294 -13.04 -3.26 8.27
CA GLU A 294 -13.49 -2.60 9.50
C GLU A 294 -13.88 -3.58 10.61
N ASN A 295 -14.09 -4.88 10.27
CA ASN A 295 -14.26 -5.94 11.28
C ASN A 295 -12.96 -6.20 12.04
N SER A 296 -11.83 -5.96 11.41
CA SER A 296 -10.48 -6.09 11.97
C SER A 296 -9.89 -4.74 12.39
N SER A 297 -10.71 -3.70 12.55
CA SER A 297 -10.32 -2.42 13.12
C SER A 297 -10.46 -2.46 14.64
N HIS A 298 -9.61 -1.69 15.35
CA HIS A 298 -9.77 -1.48 16.80
C HIS A 298 -11.13 -0.86 17.17
N TYR A 299 -11.75 -0.16 16.21
CA TYR A 299 -12.96 0.65 16.43
C TYR A 299 -14.27 -0.07 16.06
N LEU A 300 -14.25 -1.36 15.71
CA LEU A 300 -15.48 -2.07 15.31
C LEU A 300 -16.62 -1.92 16.33
N CYS A 301 -16.32 -2.16 17.61
CA CYS A 301 -17.36 -2.11 18.65
C CYS A 301 -17.87 -0.69 18.87
N GLU A 302 -16.98 0.30 18.86
CA GLU A 302 -17.35 1.71 18.98
C GLU A 302 -18.17 2.19 17.77
N ASN A 303 -17.79 1.77 16.57
CA ASN A 303 -18.53 2.05 15.34
C ASN A 303 -19.93 1.44 15.37
N LEU A 304 -20.05 0.20 15.83
CA LEU A 304 -21.34 -0.49 15.95
C LEU A 304 -22.25 0.26 16.94
N GLU A 305 -21.73 0.62 18.13
CA GLU A 305 -22.50 1.35 19.15
C GLU A 305 -22.82 2.78 18.77
N THR A 306 -21.97 3.41 17.95
CA THR A 306 -22.15 4.83 17.56
C THR A 306 -23.13 4.98 16.39
N PHE A 307 -23.07 4.09 15.42
CA PHE A 307 -23.78 4.25 14.14
C PHE A 307 -24.96 3.31 13.96
N THR A 308 -25.21 2.36 14.89
CA THR A 308 -26.34 1.43 14.82
C THR A 308 -27.08 1.35 16.16
N ASP A 309 -28.11 0.52 16.24
CA ASP A 309 -28.81 0.21 17.50
C ASP A 309 -28.20 -1.01 18.21
N GLU A 310 -27.05 -1.53 17.74
CA GLU A 310 -26.42 -2.80 18.13
C GLU A 310 -25.13 -2.58 18.92
N THR A 311 -24.61 -3.67 19.52
CA THR A 311 -23.34 -3.70 20.24
C THR A 311 -22.56 -4.96 19.92
N CYS A 312 -21.26 -4.99 20.19
CA CYS A 312 -20.41 -6.20 20.04
C CYS A 312 -20.84 -7.38 20.91
N ASN A 313 -21.76 -7.19 21.88
CA ASN A 313 -22.33 -8.28 22.64
C ASN A 313 -23.37 -9.09 21.86
N ASN A 314 -23.84 -8.60 20.70
CA ASN A 314 -24.66 -9.34 19.78
C ASN A 314 -23.77 -10.27 18.90
N GLU A 315 -23.35 -11.41 19.50
CA GLU A 315 -22.47 -12.39 18.84
C GLU A 315 -23.09 -12.98 17.56
N GLU A 316 -24.43 -13.00 17.43
CA GLU A 316 -25.12 -13.48 16.24
C GLU A 316 -24.90 -12.49 15.06
N LEU A 317 -24.96 -11.20 15.31
CA LEU A 317 -24.70 -10.16 14.29
C LEU A 317 -23.23 -10.10 13.93
N VAL A 318 -22.33 -10.02 14.93
CA VAL A 318 -20.87 -9.91 14.68
C VAL A 318 -20.33 -11.17 13.98
N GLY A 319 -20.96 -12.33 14.17
CA GLY A 319 -20.62 -13.58 13.50
C GLY A 319 -21.36 -13.81 12.19
N ASP A 320 -22.17 -12.88 11.72
CA ASP A 320 -22.93 -12.98 10.47
C ASP A 320 -22.09 -12.61 9.26
N ASP A 321 -22.08 -13.45 8.23
CA ASP A 321 -21.26 -13.24 7.02
C ASP A 321 -21.72 -12.00 6.22
N ASP A 322 -23.01 -11.66 6.19
CA ASP A 322 -23.55 -10.51 5.47
C ASP A 322 -23.19 -9.20 6.22
N PHE A 323 -23.15 -9.22 7.56
CA PHE A 323 -22.63 -8.11 8.35
C PHE A 323 -21.14 -7.92 8.13
N ALA A 324 -20.35 -8.99 8.19
CA ALA A 324 -18.92 -8.93 7.96
C ALA A 324 -18.59 -8.36 6.56
N GLU A 325 -19.30 -8.83 5.51
CA GLU A 325 -19.13 -8.30 4.14
C GLU A 325 -19.44 -6.81 4.06
N SER A 326 -20.47 -6.33 4.75
CA SER A 326 -20.87 -4.91 4.74
C SER A 326 -19.81 -3.95 5.29
N ASN A 327 -18.85 -4.45 6.05
CA ASN A 327 -17.74 -3.71 6.66
C ASN A 327 -16.42 -3.82 5.89
N LEU A 328 -16.42 -4.42 4.68
CA LEU A 328 -15.26 -4.48 3.80
C LEU A 328 -15.25 -3.29 2.84
N MET A 329 -14.52 -2.24 3.18
CA MET A 329 -14.47 -1.00 2.38
C MET A 329 -13.43 -1.09 1.27
N HIS A 330 -13.85 -1.48 0.06
CA HIS A 330 -13.02 -1.63 -1.13
C HIS A 330 -12.66 -0.25 -1.71
N GLY A 331 -11.62 0.39 -1.19
CA GLY A 331 -11.32 1.79 -1.43
C GLY A 331 -10.02 2.09 -2.16
N ILE A 332 -9.98 3.29 -2.73
CA ILE A 332 -8.76 3.98 -3.13
C ILE A 332 -8.61 5.19 -2.21
N ASN A 333 -7.52 5.24 -1.43
CA ASN A 333 -7.28 6.30 -0.44
C ASN A 333 -8.45 6.52 0.55
N GLY A 334 -9.15 5.43 0.91
CA GLY A 334 -10.29 5.50 1.82
C GLY A 334 -11.57 6.07 1.21
N TYR A 335 -11.72 6.03 -0.11
CA TYR A 335 -12.95 6.41 -0.80
C TYR A 335 -13.43 5.32 -1.72
N VAL A 336 -14.75 5.18 -1.83
CA VAL A 336 -15.43 4.20 -2.70
C VAL A 336 -16.31 4.89 -3.73
N TYR A 337 -16.66 4.20 -4.81
CA TYR A 337 -17.63 4.63 -5.84
C TYR A 337 -17.37 6.02 -6.44
N GLY A 338 -16.07 6.37 -6.66
CA GLY A 338 -15.70 7.62 -7.32
C GLY A 338 -15.75 8.87 -6.43
N ASN A 339 -15.84 8.70 -5.11
CA ASN A 339 -15.88 9.82 -4.16
C ASN A 339 -14.49 10.45 -3.88
N LEU A 340 -13.40 9.88 -4.39
CA LEU A 340 -12.04 10.39 -4.20
C LEU A 340 -11.85 11.75 -4.91
N PRO A 341 -11.56 12.85 -4.18
CA PRO A 341 -11.37 14.18 -4.76
C PRO A 341 -9.95 14.41 -5.33
N GLY A 342 -9.74 15.56 -5.96
CA GLY A 342 -8.41 16.14 -6.19
C GLY A 342 -7.58 15.53 -7.31
N GLN A 343 -8.06 14.52 -8.02
CA GLN A 343 -7.29 13.84 -9.08
C GLN A 343 -7.38 14.61 -10.42
N THR A 344 -6.74 15.80 -10.49
CA THR A 344 -6.71 16.60 -11.72
C THR A 344 -5.26 16.85 -12.13
N VAL A 345 -4.95 16.59 -13.40
CA VAL A 345 -3.64 16.81 -14.03
C VAL A 345 -3.80 17.62 -15.31
N GLN A 346 -2.74 18.36 -15.69
CA GLN A 346 -2.73 19.11 -16.93
C GLN A 346 -2.22 18.24 -18.09
N LYS A 347 -2.77 18.44 -19.30
CA LYS A 347 -2.22 17.83 -20.50
C LYS A 347 -0.76 18.26 -20.68
N GLY A 348 0.12 17.28 -20.84
CA GLY A 348 1.55 17.48 -21.06
C GLY A 348 2.39 17.62 -19.80
N GLU A 349 1.81 17.63 -18.60
CA GLU A 349 2.57 17.54 -17.35
C GLU A 349 3.31 16.18 -17.27
N HIS A 350 4.50 16.17 -16.67
CA HIS A 350 5.12 14.94 -16.22
C HIS A 350 4.51 14.53 -14.87
N VAL A 351 3.61 13.55 -14.89
CA VAL A 351 2.94 13.01 -13.73
C VAL A 351 3.68 11.78 -13.25
N ARG A 352 4.06 11.77 -11.97
CA ARG A 352 4.55 10.58 -11.26
C ARG A 352 3.46 10.07 -10.34
N TRP A 353 3.06 8.81 -10.56
CA TRP A 353 2.04 8.17 -9.75
C TRP A 353 2.66 7.07 -8.91
N TYR A 354 2.48 7.19 -7.61
CA TYR A 354 2.95 6.23 -6.62
C TYR A 354 1.78 5.37 -6.17
N LEU A 355 1.98 4.06 -6.14
CA LEU A 355 0.98 3.07 -5.79
C LEU A 355 1.42 2.31 -4.57
N ILE A 356 0.51 2.16 -3.62
CA ILE A 356 0.66 1.38 -2.40
C ILE A 356 -0.46 0.33 -2.40
N GLY A 357 -0.11 -0.95 -2.28
CA GLY A 357 -1.05 -2.04 -2.03
C GLY A 357 -1.01 -2.43 -0.56
N MET A 358 -2.18 -2.59 0.05
CA MET A 358 -2.32 -3.11 1.41
C MET A 358 -3.43 -4.15 1.44
N GLY A 359 -3.52 -4.89 2.55
CA GLY A 359 -4.56 -5.88 2.80
C GLY A 359 -4.02 -7.26 3.12
N THR A 360 -4.85 -8.27 2.95
CA THR A 360 -4.56 -9.68 3.24
C THR A 360 -4.12 -10.46 1.99
N GLU A 361 -3.95 -11.79 2.11
CA GLU A 361 -3.59 -12.68 0.99
C GLU A 361 -4.61 -12.73 -0.16
N VAL A 362 -5.82 -12.22 0.05
CA VAL A 362 -6.87 -12.13 -0.98
C VAL A 362 -6.95 -10.76 -1.63
N ASP A 363 -6.26 -9.74 -1.07
CA ASP A 363 -6.26 -8.37 -1.55
C ASP A 363 -5.23 -8.15 -2.68
N LEU A 364 -5.41 -8.85 -3.77
CA LEU A 364 -4.61 -8.64 -4.98
C LEU A 364 -5.27 -7.51 -5.78
N HIS A 365 -4.55 -6.42 -5.99
CA HIS A 365 -5.07 -5.28 -6.74
C HIS A 365 -4.42 -5.17 -8.11
N THR A 366 -5.16 -4.58 -9.05
CA THR A 366 -4.68 -4.33 -10.41
C THR A 366 -5.10 -2.94 -10.87
N PRO A 367 -4.36 -1.88 -10.44
CA PRO A 367 -4.59 -0.50 -10.89
C PRO A 367 -4.62 -0.38 -12.41
N HIS A 368 -5.69 0.26 -12.94
CA HIS A 368 -5.91 0.46 -14.36
C HIS A 368 -6.29 1.91 -14.68
N TRP A 369 -5.61 2.51 -15.65
CA TRP A 369 -5.85 3.87 -16.14
C TRP A 369 -6.61 3.84 -17.47
N HIS A 370 -7.86 4.31 -17.49
CA HIS A 370 -8.59 4.47 -18.74
C HIS A 370 -7.99 5.59 -19.59
N GLY A 371 -7.91 5.37 -20.89
CA GLY A 371 -7.51 6.36 -21.87
C GLY A 371 -6.03 6.82 -21.79
N ASN A 372 -5.23 6.24 -20.90
CA ASN A 372 -3.83 6.55 -20.68
C ASN A 372 -2.99 5.28 -20.51
N THR A 373 -1.69 5.39 -20.70
CA THR A 373 -0.72 4.35 -20.40
C THR A 373 0.43 4.95 -19.60
N VAL A 374 0.99 4.18 -18.70
CA VAL A 374 2.08 4.59 -17.82
C VAL A 374 3.37 3.85 -18.13
N LEU A 375 4.50 4.39 -17.71
CA LEU A 375 5.81 3.75 -17.78
C LEU A 375 6.19 3.21 -16.41
N TRP A 376 6.42 1.92 -16.33
CA TRP A 376 6.95 1.23 -15.16
C TRP A 376 8.25 0.51 -15.54
N ASN A 377 9.36 0.89 -14.92
CA ASN A 377 10.69 0.31 -15.23
C ASN A 377 11.02 0.30 -16.74
N GLY A 378 10.63 1.38 -17.46
CA GLY A 378 10.80 1.50 -18.90
C GLY A 378 9.83 0.69 -19.75
N MET A 379 8.94 -0.09 -19.15
CA MET A 379 7.88 -0.82 -19.84
C MET A 379 6.58 -0.01 -19.85
N ARG A 380 5.85 -0.06 -20.95
CA ARG A 380 4.54 0.59 -21.07
C ARG A 380 3.44 -0.37 -20.68
N VAL A 381 2.62 0.06 -19.73
CA VAL A 381 1.48 -0.68 -19.21
C VAL A 381 0.27 0.26 -19.08
N ASP A 382 -0.94 -0.27 -19.02
CA ASP A 382 -2.18 0.44 -18.66
C ASP A 382 -2.88 -0.20 -17.45
N VAL A 383 -2.43 -1.40 -17.08
CA VAL A 383 -2.80 -2.12 -15.86
C VAL A 383 -1.56 -2.79 -15.30
N MET A 384 -1.45 -2.90 -13.98
CA MET A 384 -0.31 -3.58 -13.36
C MET A 384 -0.73 -4.29 -12.07
N GLU A 385 0.04 -5.29 -11.70
CA GLU A 385 -0.15 -6.01 -10.45
C GLU A 385 0.27 -5.16 -9.23
N LEU A 386 -0.49 -5.23 -8.16
CA LEU A 386 -0.20 -4.60 -6.88
C LEU A 386 -0.60 -5.55 -5.75
N MET A 387 0.38 -6.16 -5.11
CA MET A 387 0.18 -7.10 -4.01
C MET A 387 0.15 -6.35 -2.67
N PRO A 388 -0.38 -6.95 -1.60
CA PRO A 388 -0.24 -6.41 -0.25
C PRO A 388 1.22 -6.08 0.10
N ALA A 389 1.44 -4.94 0.76
CA ALA A 389 2.74 -4.36 1.10
C ALA A 389 3.68 -4.13 -0.09
N SER A 390 3.18 -4.10 -1.33
CA SER A 390 3.98 -3.73 -2.49
C SER A 390 3.83 -2.26 -2.84
N LEU A 391 4.92 -1.69 -3.37
CA LEU A 391 5.07 -0.28 -3.67
C LEU A 391 5.54 -0.14 -5.12
N LYS A 392 4.90 0.71 -5.91
CA LYS A 392 5.23 0.91 -7.32
C LYS A 392 5.29 2.39 -7.64
N THR A 393 6.22 2.76 -8.52
CA THR A 393 6.35 4.13 -9.05
C THR A 393 6.21 4.08 -10.56
N VAL A 394 5.31 4.86 -11.11
CA VAL A 394 5.06 4.95 -12.54
C VAL A 394 5.05 6.40 -13.01
N ASP A 395 5.46 6.62 -14.25
CA ASP A 395 5.46 7.94 -14.89
C ASP A 395 4.54 7.94 -16.11
N PHE A 396 3.86 9.06 -16.35
CA PHE A 396 3.17 9.27 -17.61
C PHE A 396 3.04 10.76 -17.93
N ILE A 397 2.81 11.05 -19.22
CA ILE A 397 2.50 12.37 -19.71
C ILE A 397 1.09 12.31 -20.32
N PRO A 398 0.07 12.84 -19.62
CA PRO A 398 -1.31 12.81 -20.11
C PRO A 398 -1.43 13.62 -21.40
N ASP A 399 -1.98 13.02 -22.45
CA ASP A 399 -2.20 13.66 -23.76
C ASP A 399 -3.66 13.64 -24.21
N ASN A 400 -4.50 12.90 -23.48
CA ASN A 400 -5.91 12.66 -23.80
C ASN A 400 -6.82 13.40 -22.82
N ILE A 401 -7.30 14.58 -23.22
CA ILE A 401 -8.17 15.43 -22.38
C ILE A 401 -9.51 14.72 -22.11
N GLY A 402 -9.95 14.76 -20.84
CA GLY A 402 -11.23 14.18 -20.44
C GLY A 402 -11.25 13.78 -18.97
N THR A 403 -12.37 13.22 -18.55
CA THR A 403 -12.50 12.57 -17.24
C THR A 403 -12.42 11.07 -17.47
N TRP A 404 -11.47 10.43 -16.83
CA TRP A 404 -11.12 9.04 -17.04
C TRP A 404 -11.30 8.24 -15.76
N MET A 405 -11.66 6.98 -15.91
CA MET A 405 -11.74 6.04 -14.79
C MET A 405 -10.34 5.56 -14.39
N PHE A 406 -10.10 5.50 -13.09
CA PHE A 406 -8.96 4.86 -12.45
C PHE A 406 -9.48 3.89 -11.40
N HIS A 407 -9.17 2.59 -11.53
CA HIS A 407 -9.81 1.57 -10.71
C HIS A 407 -8.96 0.31 -10.56
N CYS A 408 -9.29 -0.53 -9.60
CA CYS A 408 -8.83 -1.92 -9.55
C CYS A 408 -9.55 -2.72 -10.65
N HIS A 409 -8.85 -3.62 -11.34
CA HIS A 409 -9.45 -4.47 -12.40
C HIS A 409 -9.81 -5.88 -11.88
N VAL A 410 -9.80 -6.11 -10.57
CA VAL A 410 -10.36 -7.29 -9.92
C VAL A 410 -11.88 -7.11 -9.83
N ASN A 411 -12.65 -8.08 -10.30
CA ASN A 411 -14.09 -7.90 -10.56
C ASN A 411 -14.92 -7.57 -9.32
N ASP A 412 -14.70 -8.28 -8.22
CA ASP A 412 -15.38 -8.03 -6.95
C ASP A 412 -14.98 -6.68 -6.34
N HIS A 413 -13.70 -6.31 -6.37
CA HIS A 413 -13.26 -4.99 -5.92
C HIS A 413 -13.91 -3.83 -6.69
N ILE A 414 -14.05 -3.98 -8.02
CA ILE A 414 -14.73 -2.97 -8.84
C ILE A 414 -16.21 -2.87 -8.47
N SER A 415 -16.87 -4.01 -8.26
CA SER A 415 -18.29 -4.06 -7.91
C SER A 415 -18.56 -3.43 -6.54
N ALA A 416 -17.65 -3.66 -5.58
CA ALA A 416 -17.71 -3.11 -4.23
C ALA A 416 -17.19 -1.67 -4.10
N GLY A 417 -16.73 -1.02 -5.21
CA GLY A 417 -16.49 0.41 -5.23
C GLY A 417 -15.04 0.88 -5.35
N MET A 418 -14.05 -0.02 -5.58
CA MET A 418 -12.63 0.34 -5.72
C MET A 418 -12.37 1.04 -7.07
N MET A 419 -12.93 2.23 -7.21
CA MET A 419 -12.87 3.04 -8.42
C MET A 419 -12.90 4.54 -8.10
N SER A 420 -12.25 5.31 -8.96
CA SER A 420 -12.21 6.77 -8.90
C SER A 420 -12.18 7.40 -10.29
N LEU A 421 -12.27 8.71 -10.32
CA LEU A 421 -12.17 9.51 -11.55
C LEU A 421 -10.93 10.39 -11.48
N PHE A 422 -10.11 10.39 -12.53
CA PHE A 422 -9.08 11.42 -12.71
C PHE A 422 -9.37 12.25 -13.96
N LYS A 423 -9.00 13.53 -13.91
CA LYS A 423 -9.31 14.49 -14.94
C LYS A 423 -8.04 15.01 -15.60
N VAL A 424 -7.96 14.92 -16.92
CA VAL A 424 -6.93 15.57 -17.75
C VAL A 424 -7.54 16.85 -18.37
N ILE A 425 -6.98 18.01 -18.10
CA ILE A 425 -7.48 19.31 -18.55
C ILE A 425 -6.45 20.06 -19.42
#